data_4bfa4776f858acb63b88c5f9082e16e4
#
_entry.id   4bfa4776f858acb63b88c5f9082e16e4
#
_cell.length_a   1.000
_cell.length_b   1.000
_cell.length_c   1.000
_cell.angle_alpha   90.00
_cell.angle_beta   90.00
_cell.angle_gamma   90.00
#
_symmetry.space_group_name_H-M   'P 1'
#
loop_
_entity.id
_entity.type
_entity.pdbx_description
1 polymer ?
#
loop_
_entity_poly.entity_id
_entity_poly.type
_entity_poly.pdbx_seq_one_letter_code
_entity_poly.pdbx_strand_id
1 'polypeptide(L)'
;TKARLALTGALVYIVQAAAYFLIIWAALTNLGVPAVGAAVPATIVSAAVGFGAQSIIADFLSGFFILSEKQFGVGDYVSFDGVTDVEGTVVMLTLRTTKVRTPTGELVTVPNSSAGAVTNYSQEWSRAVVNFDVPVQEGETLPEITRRVRTISEQAIQEPSIAVDVNGGLEVLPATQLVAPQAAGQSWHVTYRVLVTVTPARQWAVERAIRSALLSEFWDHYNVTDLDEIQRPILPVGDNAAAQESVKDASAAGEGSRPDSRPEHQSPEADGPKSDGPGKPALPDDDEKEPEPTQGIWRALET
;
A
#
# COMPACT_ATOMS: atom_id res chain seq x y z
N THR A 1 -5.98 -38.56 -14.78
CA THR A 1 -5.44 -39.48 -15.81
C THR A 1 -4.86 -38.72 -17.02
N LYS A 2 -5.52 -37.71 -17.58
CA LYS A 2 -5.02 -36.94 -18.74
C LYS A 2 -3.72 -36.19 -18.44
N ALA A 3 -3.57 -35.61 -17.26
CA ALA A 3 -2.35 -34.91 -16.85
C ALA A 3 -1.14 -35.85 -16.72
N ARG A 4 -1.35 -37.09 -16.26
CA ARG A 4 -0.28 -38.08 -16.17
C ARG A 4 0.21 -38.52 -17.56
N LEU A 5 -0.69 -38.70 -18.53
CA LEU A 5 -0.34 -39.03 -19.92
C LEU A 5 0.45 -37.90 -20.58
N ALA A 6 0.04 -36.63 -20.38
CA ALA A 6 0.77 -35.47 -20.88
C ALA A 6 2.18 -35.37 -20.27
N LEU A 7 2.30 -35.59 -18.96
CA LEU A 7 3.59 -35.56 -18.26
C LEU A 7 4.52 -36.70 -18.73
N THR A 8 4.00 -37.91 -18.90
CA THR A 8 4.76 -39.03 -19.42
C THR A 8 5.23 -38.75 -20.86
N GLY A 9 4.37 -38.18 -21.71
CA GLY A 9 4.75 -37.79 -23.08
C GLY A 9 5.86 -36.75 -23.07
N ALA A 10 5.75 -35.70 -22.25
CA ALA A 10 6.80 -34.67 -22.12
C ALA A 10 8.15 -35.28 -21.68
N LEU A 11 8.12 -36.18 -20.68
CA LEU A 11 9.32 -36.84 -20.18
C LEU A 11 9.99 -37.68 -21.27
N VAL A 12 9.20 -38.41 -22.07
CA VAL A 12 9.72 -39.20 -23.21
C VAL A 12 10.43 -38.32 -24.23
N TYR A 13 9.84 -37.15 -24.57
CA TYR A 13 10.50 -36.21 -25.52
C TYR A 13 11.81 -35.65 -24.95
N ILE A 14 11.89 -35.36 -23.66
CA ILE A 14 13.13 -34.87 -23.02
C ILE A 14 14.22 -35.96 -23.09
N VAL A 15 13.87 -37.20 -22.72
CA VAL A 15 14.82 -38.34 -22.77
C VAL A 15 15.28 -38.63 -24.20
N GLN A 16 14.36 -38.57 -25.15
CA GLN A 16 14.64 -38.76 -26.56
C GLN A 16 15.57 -37.67 -27.13
N ALA A 17 15.32 -36.40 -26.78
CA ALA A 17 16.18 -35.28 -27.14
C ALA A 17 17.61 -35.45 -26.59
N ALA A 18 17.73 -35.83 -25.30
CA ALA A 18 19.03 -36.12 -24.70
C ALA A 18 19.74 -37.31 -25.36
N ALA A 19 19.02 -38.37 -25.71
CA ALA A 19 19.57 -39.53 -26.42
C ALA A 19 20.07 -39.13 -27.81
N TYR A 20 19.30 -38.36 -28.57
CA TYR A 20 19.77 -37.88 -29.90
C TYR A 20 20.99 -36.99 -29.78
N PHE A 21 21.04 -36.10 -28.78
CA PHE A 21 22.22 -35.29 -28.52
C PHE A 21 23.48 -36.15 -28.28
N LEU A 22 23.38 -37.18 -27.43
CA LEU A 22 24.48 -38.10 -27.14
C LEU A 22 24.92 -38.92 -28.39
N ILE A 23 23.97 -39.37 -29.21
CA ILE A 23 24.24 -40.09 -30.44
C ILE A 23 25.01 -39.19 -31.44
N ILE A 24 24.54 -37.93 -31.63
CA ILE A 24 25.20 -36.96 -32.49
C ILE A 24 26.60 -36.65 -31.96
N TRP A 25 26.76 -36.45 -30.68
CA TRP A 25 28.04 -36.26 -30.02
C TRP A 25 29.00 -37.42 -30.31
N ALA A 26 28.55 -38.66 -30.07
CA ALA A 26 29.35 -39.86 -30.31
C ALA A 26 29.69 -40.04 -31.80
N ALA A 27 28.79 -39.73 -32.72
CA ALA A 27 29.04 -39.78 -34.15
C ALA A 27 30.13 -38.76 -34.58
N LEU A 28 30.06 -37.52 -34.10
CA LEU A 28 31.06 -36.48 -34.38
C LEU A 28 32.46 -36.89 -33.89
N THR A 29 32.57 -37.45 -32.70
CA THR A 29 33.87 -37.91 -32.15
C THR A 29 34.44 -39.08 -32.95
N ASN A 30 33.60 -40.03 -33.40
CA ASN A 30 34.02 -41.14 -34.23
C ASN A 30 34.45 -40.73 -35.66
N LEU A 31 33.92 -39.64 -36.20
CA LEU A 31 34.31 -39.03 -37.46
C LEU A 31 35.62 -38.25 -37.37
N GLY A 32 36.29 -38.25 -36.22
CA GLY A 32 37.59 -37.60 -36.03
C GLY A 32 37.51 -36.11 -35.74
N VAL A 33 36.33 -35.58 -35.42
CA VAL A 33 36.19 -34.20 -34.95
C VAL A 33 36.89 -34.09 -33.61
N PRO A 34 37.86 -33.15 -33.42
CA PRO A 34 38.52 -32.97 -32.13
C PRO A 34 37.50 -32.71 -31.05
N ALA A 35 37.70 -33.29 -29.87
CA ALA A 35 36.79 -33.14 -28.72
C ALA A 35 36.47 -31.67 -28.38
N VAL A 36 37.43 -30.78 -28.57
CA VAL A 36 37.25 -29.32 -28.40
C VAL A 36 36.24 -28.76 -29.42
N GLY A 37 36.27 -29.21 -30.68
CA GLY A 37 35.29 -28.76 -31.70
C GLY A 37 33.87 -29.24 -31.44
N ALA A 38 33.73 -30.45 -30.90
CA ALA A 38 32.43 -30.99 -30.44
C ALA A 38 31.92 -30.35 -29.17
N ALA A 39 32.80 -29.80 -28.30
CA ALA A 39 32.42 -29.15 -27.03
C ALA A 39 31.66 -27.83 -27.25
N VAL A 40 31.95 -27.07 -28.28
CA VAL A 40 31.34 -25.75 -28.53
C VAL A 40 29.80 -25.83 -28.65
N PRO A 41 29.21 -26.68 -29.53
CA PRO A 41 27.75 -26.84 -29.58
C PRO A 41 27.15 -27.33 -28.28
N ALA A 42 27.83 -28.22 -27.56
CA ALA A 42 27.38 -28.72 -26.25
C ALA A 42 27.31 -27.60 -25.22
N THR A 43 28.30 -26.71 -25.18
CA THR A 43 28.31 -25.55 -24.26
C THR A 43 27.16 -24.59 -24.55
N ILE A 44 26.89 -24.31 -25.85
CA ILE A 44 25.77 -23.45 -26.26
C ILE A 44 24.42 -24.05 -25.82
N VAL A 45 24.22 -25.34 -26.09
CA VAL A 45 22.98 -26.04 -25.70
C VAL A 45 22.83 -26.06 -24.15
N SER A 46 23.93 -26.35 -23.43
CA SER A 46 23.92 -26.34 -21.97
C SER A 46 23.59 -24.98 -21.41
N ALA A 47 24.14 -23.89 -21.94
CA ALA A 47 23.83 -22.53 -21.56
C ALA A 47 22.33 -22.19 -21.84
N ALA A 48 21.84 -22.55 -23.03
CA ALA A 48 20.43 -22.33 -23.40
C ALA A 48 19.46 -23.06 -22.46
N VAL A 49 19.76 -24.33 -22.12
CA VAL A 49 18.96 -25.11 -21.14
C VAL A 49 19.05 -24.49 -19.74
N GLY A 50 20.26 -24.06 -19.33
CA GLY A 50 20.48 -23.40 -18.05
C GLY A 50 19.66 -22.11 -17.89
N PHE A 51 19.74 -21.23 -18.89
CA PHE A 51 18.91 -20.00 -18.89
C PHE A 51 17.43 -20.31 -18.99
N GLY A 52 17.01 -21.32 -19.75
CA GLY A 52 15.62 -21.75 -19.85
C GLY A 52 15.07 -22.35 -18.55
N ALA A 53 15.93 -22.95 -17.71
CA ALA A 53 15.56 -23.54 -16.42
C ALA A 53 15.76 -22.61 -15.22
N GLN A 54 16.30 -21.42 -15.40
CA GLN A 54 16.70 -20.49 -14.34
C GLN A 54 15.55 -20.20 -13.34
N SER A 55 14.36 -19.91 -13.84
CA SER A 55 13.20 -19.62 -12.96
C SER A 55 12.78 -20.84 -12.15
N ILE A 56 12.86 -22.02 -12.74
CA ILE A 56 12.50 -23.27 -12.02
C ILE A 56 13.48 -23.50 -10.88
N ILE A 57 14.79 -23.33 -11.13
CA ILE A 57 15.83 -23.47 -10.11
C ILE A 57 15.65 -22.43 -9.00
N ALA A 58 15.36 -21.19 -9.38
CA ALA A 58 15.08 -20.12 -8.43
C ALA A 58 13.87 -20.45 -7.55
N ASP A 59 12.76 -20.97 -8.12
CA ASP A 59 11.59 -21.40 -7.37
C ASP A 59 11.92 -22.46 -6.32
N PHE A 60 12.70 -23.46 -6.70
CA PHE A 60 13.09 -24.54 -5.79
C PHE A 60 13.99 -24.07 -4.65
N LEU A 61 14.97 -23.21 -4.96
CA LEU A 61 15.86 -22.64 -3.94
C LEU A 61 15.09 -21.74 -2.97
N SER A 62 14.22 -20.87 -3.49
CA SER A 62 13.36 -20.04 -2.64
C SER A 62 12.46 -20.88 -1.76
N GLY A 63 11.82 -21.91 -2.30
CA GLY A 63 10.97 -22.83 -1.50
C GLY A 63 11.75 -23.61 -0.44
N PHE A 64 12.99 -24.01 -0.74
CA PHE A 64 13.89 -24.61 0.25
C PHE A 64 14.18 -23.65 1.42
N PHE A 65 14.52 -22.39 1.14
CA PHE A 65 14.77 -21.39 2.19
C PHE A 65 13.51 -21.07 2.98
N ILE A 66 12.37 -20.89 2.35
CA ILE A 66 11.09 -20.67 3.04
C ILE A 66 10.83 -21.77 4.08
N LEU A 67 11.04 -23.05 3.69
CA LEU A 67 10.81 -24.18 4.57
C LEU A 67 11.89 -24.34 5.66
N SER A 68 13.18 -24.14 5.29
CA SER A 68 14.29 -24.33 6.23
C SER A 68 14.36 -23.23 7.28
N GLU A 69 14.06 -21.99 6.90
CA GLU A 69 14.06 -20.82 7.79
C GLU A 69 12.69 -20.63 8.47
N LYS A 70 11.67 -21.39 8.09
CA LYS A 70 10.29 -21.28 8.63
C LYS A 70 9.74 -19.85 8.48
N GLN A 71 9.97 -19.24 7.32
CA GLN A 71 9.52 -17.85 7.06
C GLN A 71 8.00 -17.76 7.20
N PHE A 72 7.28 -18.76 6.70
CA PHE A 72 5.84 -18.96 6.87
C PHE A 72 5.46 -20.42 6.64
N GLY A 73 4.25 -20.82 7.08
CA GLY A 73 3.73 -22.18 6.95
C GLY A 73 2.30 -22.23 6.44
N VAL A 74 1.77 -23.44 6.29
CA VAL A 74 0.35 -23.64 5.96
C VAL A 74 -0.51 -23.20 7.14
N GLY A 75 -1.49 -22.33 6.87
CA GLY A 75 -2.35 -21.71 7.87
C GLY A 75 -1.98 -20.27 8.21
N ASP A 76 -0.76 -19.83 7.89
CA ASP A 76 -0.34 -18.45 8.13
C ASP A 76 -1.03 -17.48 7.16
N TYR A 77 -1.37 -16.30 7.66
CA TYR A 77 -1.81 -15.18 6.85
C TYR A 77 -0.58 -14.34 6.45
N VAL A 78 -0.36 -14.24 5.15
CA VAL A 78 0.83 -13.60 4.57
C VAL A 78 0.47 -12.62 3.46
N SER A 79 1.36 -11.67 3.23
CA SER A 79 1.35 -10.75 2.09
C SER A 79 2.70 -10.82 1.37
N PHE A 80 2.69 -10.73 0.03
CA PHE A 80 3.87 -10.84 -0.83
C PHE A 80 4.11 -9.55 -1.58
N ASP A 81 5.25 -8.90 -1.34
CA ASP A 81 5.62 -7.64 -2.03
C ASP A 81 6.05 -7.88 -3.49
N GLY A 82 6.46 -9.10 -3.83
CA GLY A 82 6.86 -9.47 -5.20
C GLY A 82 5.69 -9.69 -6.17
N VAL A 83 4.45 -9.79 -5.65
CA VAL A 83 3.23 -10.02 -6.44
C VAL A 83 2.16 -9.05 -5.94
N THR A 84 1.71 -8.17 -6.82
CA THR A 84 0.74 -7.12 -6.49
C THR A 84 -0.57 -7.72 -5.97
N ASP A 85 -1.05 -7.16 -4.87
CA ASP A 85 -2.37 -7.44 -4.26
C ASP A 85 -2.60 -8.91 -3.83
N VAL A 86 -1.54 -9.68 -3.60
CA VAL A 86 -1.66 -11.05 -3.10
C VAL A 86 -1.42 -11.09 -1.60
N GLU A 87 -2.51 -11.13 -0.86
CA GLU A 87 -2.51 -11.40 0.58
C GLU A 87 -3.57 -12.44 0.94
N GLY A 88 -3.34 -13.23 1.98
CA GLY A 88 -4.30 -14.22 2.43
C GLY A 88 -3.66 -15.38 3.20
N THR A 89 -4.46 -16.43 3.42
CA THR A 89 -4.03 -17.60 4.16
C THR A 89 -3.34 -18.62 3.25
N VAL A 90 -2.16 -19.09 3.64
CA VAL A 90 -1.43 -20.14 2.96
C VAL A 90 -2.18 -21.46 3.13
N VAL A 91 -2.67 -22.03 2.03
CA VAL A 91 -3.39 -23.32 2.03
C VAL A 91 -2.52 -24.48 1.58
N MET A 92 -1.44 -24.21 0.85
CA MET A 92 -0.47 -25.21 0.42
C MET A 92 0.89 -24.56 0.18
N LEU A 93 1.92 -25.25 0.64
CA LEU A 93 3.31 -24.87 0.41
C LEU A 93 4.05 -26.06 -0.19
N THR A 94 4.70 -25.85 -1.33
CA THR A 94 5.57 -26.81 -2.01
C THR A 94 6.94 -26.21 -2.25
N LEU A 95 7.92 -27.00 -2.68
CA LEU A 95 9.24 -26.47 -3.01
C LEU A 95 9.24 -25.45 -4.17
N ARG A 96 8.24 -25.51 -5.06
CA ARG A 96 8.18 -24.63 -6.22
C ARG A 96 7.17 -23.48 -6.07
N THR A 97 6.04 -23.76 -5.42
CA THR A 97 4.90 -22.82 -5.39
C THR A 97 4.25 -22.78 -4.03
N THR A 98 3.78 -21.62 -3.65
CA THR A 98 2.89 -21.36 -2.53
C THR A 98 1.49 -21.05 -3.04
N LYS A 99 0.45 -21.65 -2.44
CA LYS A 99 -0.95 -21.35 -2.75
C LYS A 99 -1.57 -20.60 -1.60
N VAL A 100 -2.15 -19.47 -1.91
CA VAL A 100 -2.76 -18.55 -0.95
C VAL A 100 -4.23 -18.38 -1.28
N ARG A 101 -5.08 -18.43 -0.26
CA ARG A 101 -6.50 -18.09 -0.37
C ARG A 101 -6.70 -16.67 0.11
N THR A 102 -7.13 -15.80 -0.81
CA THR A 102 -7.42 -14.40 -0.51
C THR A 102 -8.66 -14.26 0.37
N PRO A 103 -8.87 -13.10 1.01
CA PRO A 103 -10.10 -12.82 1.76
C PRO A 103 -11.36 -12.88 0.90
N THR A 104 -11.25 -12.64 -0.41
CA THR A 104 -12.34 -12.75 -1.40
C THR A 104 -12.61 -14.20 -1.82
N GLY A 105 -11.80 -15.17 -1.34
CA GLY A 105 -11.99 -16.61 -1.57
C GLY A 105 -11.25 -17.18 -2.78
N GLU A 106 -10.51 -16.37 -3.51
CA GLU A 106 -9.70 -16.81 -4.65
C GLU A 106 -8.50 -17.63 -4.20
N LEU A 107 -8.10 -18.60 -5.02
CA LEU A 107 -6.91 -19.40 -4.79
C LEU A 107 -5.80 -18.96 -5.75
N VAL A 108 -4.86 -18.17 -5.23
CA VAL A 108 -3.71 -17.68 -5.98
C VAL A 108 -2.54 -18.65 -5.82
N THR A 109 -1.88 -18.98 -6.93
CA THR A 109 -0.66 -19.79 -6.94
C THR A 109 0.53 -18.90 -7.28
N VAL A 110 1.41 -18.71 -6.31
CA VAL A 110 2.60 -17.86 -6.41
C VAL A 110 3.83 -18.75 -6.58
N PRO A 111 4.64 -18.59 -7.64
CA PRO A 111 5.96 -19.21 -7.73
C PRO A 111 6.83 -18.68 -6.58
N ASN A 112 7.56 -19.57 -5.89
CA ASN A 112 8.29 -19.16 -4.68
C ASN A 112 9.35 -18.07 -4.95
N SER A 113 9.98 -18.08 -6.13
CA SER A 113 10.94 -17.05 -6.52
C SER A 113 10.31 -15.68 -6.77
N SER A 114 9.00 -15.62 -6.98
CA SER A 114 8.26 -14.38 -7.23
C SER A 114 7.68 -13.77 -5.93
N ALA A 115 7.81 -14.44 -4.79
CA ALA A 115 7.23 -14.00 -3.53
C ALA A 115 7.81 -12.64 -3.03
N GLY A 116 9.05 -12.31 -3.42
CA GLY A 116 9.72 -11.09 -2.96
C GLY A 116 9.91 -11.06 -1.45
N ALA A 117 9.73 -9.92 -0.81
CA ALA A 117 9.65 -9.83 0.63
C ALA A 117 8.29 -10.35 1.10
N VAL A 118 8.30 -11.09 2.21
CA VAL A 118 7.08 -11.69 2.77
C VAL A 118 6.78 -11.09 4.13
N THR A 119 5.58 -10.54 4.28
CA THR A 119 5.06 -10.12 5.58
C THR A 119 4.20 -11.23 6.15
N ASN A 120 4.61 -11.83 7.28
CA ASN A 120 3.86 -12.85 7.98
C ASN A 120 3.10 -12.22 9.17
N TYR A 121 1.77 -12.23 9.11
CA TYR A 121 0.89 -11.69 10.15
C TYR A 121 0.51 -12.71 11.22
N SER A 122 1.00 -13.95 11.10
CA SER A 122 0.61 -15.07 11.97
C SER A 122 1.75 -15.58 12.84
N GLN A 123 2.93 -14.94 12.80
CA GLN A 123 4.09 -15.41 13.55
C GLN A 123 4.09 -14.82 14.97
N GLU A 124 4.15 -15.68 15.98
CA GLU A 124 4.25 -15.40 17.42
C GLU A 124 3.15 -14.48 17.99
N TRP A 125 3.07 -13.24 17.61
CA TRP A 125 2.08 -12.26 18.05
C TRP A 125 1.80 -11.23 16.94
N SER A 126 0.64 -10.61 17.01
CA SER A 126 0.26 -9.50 16.14
C SER A 126 -0.14 -8.29 16.97
N ARG A 127 -0.18 -7.13 16.35
CA ARG A 127 -0.63 -5.90 16.99
C ARG A 127 -1.82 -5.31 16.25
N ALA A 128 -2.91 -5.11 16.96
CA ALA A 128 -4.02 -4.29 16.49
C ALA A 128 -3.62 -2.82 16.60
N VAL A 129 -3.76 -2.06 15.52
CA VAL A 129 -3.40 -0.64 15.43
C VAL A 129 -4.60 0.15 14.93
N VAL A 130 -5.25 0.89 15.82
CA VAL A 130 -6.40 1.71 15.47
C VAL A 130 -5.98 3.18 15.47
N ASN A 131 -5.97 3.78 14.29
CA ASN A 131 -5.93 5.24 14.15
C ASN A 131 -7.37 5.74 14.11
N PHE A 132 -7.70 6.71 14.95
CA PHE A 132 -9.05 7.21 15.10
C PHE A 132 -9.05 8.72 15.34
N ASP A 133 -9.84 9.45 14.56
CA ASP A 133 -9.95 10.90 14.65
C ASP A 133 -11.12 11.24 15.56
N VAL A 134 -10.83 11.85 16.69
CA VAL A 134 -11.82 12.27 17.70
C VAL A 134 -12.16 13.73 17.50
N PRO A 135 -13.44 14.11 17.32
CA PRO A 135 -13.84 15.50 17.26
C PRO A 135 -13.67 16.17 18.62
N VAL A 136 -13.01 17.32 18.63
CA VAL A 136 -12.78 18.13 19.86
C VAL A 136 -13.99 19.04 20.08
N GLN A 137 -14.55 18.98 21.28
CA GLN A 137 -15.67 19.83 21.69
C GLN A 137 -15.21 21.06 22.46
N GLU A 138 -16.04 22.09 22.48
CA GLU A 138 -15.77 23.29 23.29
C GLU A 138 -15.67 22.93 24.77
N GLY A 139 -14.55 23.31 25.39
CA GLY A 139 -14.29 23.09 26.80
C GLY A 139 -13.67 21.73 27.14
N GLU A 140 -13.52 20.80 26.19
CA GLU A 140 -12.80 19.54 26.42
C GLU A 140 -11.29 19.71 26.40
N THR A 141 -10.61 19.03 27.30
CA THR A 141 -9.15 19.01 27.37
C THR A 141 -8.60 17.70 26.76
N LEU A 142 -7.39 17.75 26.17
CA LEU A 142 -6.76 16.55 25.63
C LEU A 142 -6.63 15.39 26.65
N PRO A 143 -6.31 15.63 27.94
CA PRO A 143 -6.29 14.55 28.94
C PRO A 143 -7.66 13.88 29.17
N GLU A 144 -8.74 14.63 29.06
CA GLU A 144 -10.11 14.09 29.21
C GLU A 144 -10.48 13.22 28.02
N ILE A 145 -10.21 13.69 26.80
CA ILE A 145 -10.41 12.90 25.57
C ILE A 145 -9.56 11.62 25.63
N THR A 146 -8.29 11.71 26.01
CA THR A 146 -7.39 10.55 26.15
C THR A 146 -7.96 9.52 27.13
N ARG A 147 -8.49 9.97 28.27
CA ARG A 147 -9.10 9.08 29.27
C ARG A 147 -10.34 8.40 28.71
N ARG A 148 -11.19 9.14 27.99
CA ARG A 148 -12.39 8.61 27.35
C ARG A 148 -12.04 7.56 26.30
N VAL A 149 -11.13 7.87 25.37
CA VAL A 149 -10.63 6.92 24.36
C VAL A 149 -10.08 5.65 25.01
N ARG A 150 -9.30 5.79 26.10
CA ARG A 150 -8.76 4.65 26.84
C ARG A 150 -9.88 3.79 27.43
N THR A 151 -10.82 4.39 28.15
CA THR A 151 -11.91 3.66 28.81
C THR A 151 -12.77 2.90 27.82
N ILE A 152 -13.14 3.54 26.70
CA ILE A 152 -13.94 2.90 25.64
C ILE A 152 -13.16 1.73 25.02
N SER A 153 -11.88 1.94 24.72
CA SER A 153 -11.04 0.89 24.14
C SER A 153 -10.82 -0.28 25.12
N GLU A 154 -10.66 -0.02 26.42
CA GLU A 154 -10.58 -1.05 27.46
C GLU A 154 -11.87 -1.86 27.56
N GLN A 155 -13.02 -1.22 27.47
CA GLN A 155 -14.33 -1.91 27.46
C GLN A 155 -14.49 -2.77 26.21
N ALA A 156 -14.09 -2.25 25.03
CA ALA A 156 -14.19 -2.98 23.77
C ALA A 156 -13.35 -4.27 23.76
N ILE A 157 -12.14 -4.24 24.34
CA ILE A 157 -11.28 -5.44 24.40
C ILE A 157 -11.69 -6.42 25.50
N GLN A 158 -12.54 -6.01 26.46
CA GLN A 158 -13.09 -6.88 27.50
C GLN A 158 -14.34 -7.63 27.04
N GLU A 159 -14.89 -7.30 25.88
CA GLU A 159 -16.02 -8.02 25.32
C GLU A 159 -15.66 -9.51 25.13
N PRO A 160 -16.50 -10.46 25.58
CA PRO A 160 -16.17 -11.91 25.57
C PRO A 160 -15.75 -12.45 24.21
N SER A 161 -16.28 -11.89 23.13
CA SER A 161 -15.95 -12.26 21.74
C SER A 161 -14.53 -11.85 21.32
N ILE A 162 -13.94 -10.83 21.98
CA ILE A 162 -12.67 -10.20 21.64
C ILE A 162 -11.60 -10.50 22.70
N ALA A 163 -11.97 -10.60 23.97
CA ALA A 163 -11.06 -10.78 25.09
C ALA A 163 -10.18 -12.04 24.96
N VAL A 164 -10.68 -13.08 24.30
CA VAL A 164 -9.94 -14.32 24.02
C VAL A 164 -8.74 -14.09 23.09
N ASP A 165 -8.83 -13.11 22.23
CA ASP A 165 -7.79 -12.78 21.24
C ASP A 165 -6.77 -11.76 21.75
N VAL A 166 -6.96 -11.18 22.92
CA VAL A 166 -6.07 -10.14 23.50
C VAL A 166 -5.01 -10.80 24.38
N ASN A 167 -3.74 -10.65 24.00
CA ASN A 167 -2.59 -11.23 24.70
C ASN A 167 -1.79 -10.23 25.53
N GLY A 168 -2.03 -8.93 25.35
CA GLY A 168 -1.24 -7.88 25.99
C GLY A 168 -2.05 -6.65 26.37
N GLY A 169 -1.37 -5.70 27.02
CA GLY A 169 -1.99 -4.46 27.48
C GLY A 169 -2.38 -3.55 26.34
N LEU A 170 -3.42 -2.72 26.61
CA LEU A 170 -3.83 -1.64 25.73
C LEU A 170 -2.95 -0.42 26.00
N GLU A 171 -2.44 0.17 24.93
CA GLU A 171 -1.68 1.42 24.95
C GLU A 171 -2.40 2.47 24.11
N VAL A 172 -2.71 3.61 24.69
CA VAL A 172 -3.24 4.77 23.97
C VAL A 172 -2.15 5.80 23.88
N LEU A 173 -1.64 6.01 22.67
CA LEU A 173 -0.67 7.06 22.40
C LEU A 173 -1.37 8.42 22.45
N PRO A 174 -0.70 9.46 23.01
CA PRO A 174 -1.24 10.81 22.98
C PRO A 174 -1.50 11.27 21.55
N ALA A 175 -2.28 12.32 21.44
CA ALA A 175 -2.67 12.91 20.16
C ALA A 175 -1.48 13.02 19.20
N THR A 176 -1.56 12.28 18.11
CA THR A 176 -0.45 12.20 17.12
C THR A 176 -0.56 13.30 16.07
N GLN A 177 -1.77 13.80 15.84
CA GLN A 177 -2.03 14.83 14.82
C GLN A 177 -3.29 15.63 15.16
N LEU A 178 -3.25 16.92 14.86
CA LEU A 178 -4.43 17.80 14.87
C LEU A 178 -4.88 18.01 13.43
N VAL A 179 -6.12 17.69 13.15
CA VAL A 179 -6.73 17.79 11.82
C VAL A 179 -7.68 19.00 11.82
N ALA A 180 -7.44 19.93 10.90
CA ALA A 180 -8.29 21.10 10.75
C ALA A 180 -9.63 20.75 10.09
N PRO A 181 -10.72 21.50 10.40
CA PRO A 181 -12.00 21.37 9.73
C PRO A 181 -11.85 21.52 8.22
N GLN A 182 -12.46 20.63 7.44
CA GLN A 182 -12.46 20.69 5.97
C GLN A 182 -13.69 21.40 5.41
N ALA A 183 -14.72 21.61 6.24
CA ALA A 183 -15.96 22.30 5.88
C ALA A 183 -16.44 23.17 7.03
N ALA A 184 -17.27 24.18 6.69
CA ALA A 184 -17.92 25.03 7.67
C ALA A 184 -18.82 24.17 8.61
N GLY A 185 -18.75 24.38 9.91
CA GLY A 185 -19.50 23.62 10.91
C GLY A 185 -18.84 22.31 11.38
N GLN A 186 -17.70 21.93 10.83
CA GLN A 186 -16.93 20.80 11.35
C GLN A 186 -16.04 21.23 12.53
N SER A 187 -15.96 20.36 13.53
CA SER A 187 -15.03 20.52 14.67
C SER A 187 -13.59 20.20 14.25
N TRP A 188 -12.62 20.68 15.01
CA TRP A 188 -11.27 20.17 14.98
C TRP A 188 -11.25 18.71 15.43
N HIS A 189 -10.39 17.89 14.79
CA HIS A 189 -10.22 16.49 15.16
C HIS A 189 -8.81 16.26 15.66
N VAL A 190 -8.67 15.35 16.61
CA VAL A 190 -7.37 14.90 17.11
C VAL A 190 -7.23 13.42 16.83
N THR A 191 -6.18 13.05 16.11
CA THR A 191 -5.90 11.65 15.79
C THR A 191 -5.26 10.95 16.98
N TYR A 192 -5.91 9.92 17.48
CA TYR A 192 -5.39 9.01 18.50
C TYR A 192 -4.94 7.71 17.85
N ARG A 193 -3.91 7.08 18.43
CA ARG A 193 -3.49 5.74 18.05
C ARG A 193 -3.61 4.81 19.24
N VAL A 194 -4.44 3.77 19.09
CA VAL A 194 -4.64 2.72 20.07
C VAL A 194 -3.92 1.46 19.61
N LEU A 195 -3.11 0.87 20.47
CA LEU A 195 -2.30 -0.30 20.21
C LEU A 195 -2.68 -1.41 21.19
N VAL A 196 -2.88 -2.62 20.69
CA VAL A 196 -3.16 -3.81 21.52
C VAL A 196 -2.41 -5.00 20.96
N THR A 197 -1.69 -5.74 21.81
CA THR A 197 -1.05 -6.99 21.42
C THR A 197 -2.08 -8.14 21.44
N VAL A 198 -2.18 -8.86 20.34
CA VAL A 198 -3.23 -9.84 20.10
C VAL A 198 -2.67 -11.17 19.58
N THR A 199 -3.51 -12.18 19.61
CA THR A 199 -3.24 -13.48 18.97
C THR A 199 -2.98 -13.28 17.47
N PRO A 200 -2.02 -14.02 16.87
CA PRO A 200 -1.71 -13.94 15.46
C PRO A 200 -2.94 -14.05 14.55
N ALA A 201 -2.96 -13.24 13.50
CA ALA A 201 -4.04 -13.14 12.50
C ALA A 201 -5.41 -12.66 13.04
N ARG A 202 -5.49 -12.20 14.31
CA ARG A 202 -6.73 -11.69 14.93
C ARG A 202 -6.78 -10.17 15.06
N GLN A 203 -5.72 -9.45 14.67
CA GLN A 203 -5.60 -8.00 14.79
C GLN A 203 -6.77 -7.25 14.14
N TRP A 204 -7.23 -7.66 12.97
CA TRP A 204 -8.33 -6.98 12.26
C TRP A 204 -9.68 -7.10 12.97
N ALA A 205 -9.91 -8.21 13.70
CA ALA A 205 -11.13 -8.39 14.49
C ALA A 205 -11.14 -7.42 15.67
N VAL A 206 -10.01 -7.34 16.40
CA VAL A 206 -9.83 -6.43 17.52
C VAL A 206 -9.87 -4.96 17.07
N GLU A 207 -9.23 -4.61 15.96
CA GLU A 207 -9.29 -3.26 15.38
C GLU A 207 -10.72 -2.84 15.07
N ARG A 208 -11.52 -3.71 14.44
CA ARG A 208 -12.93 -3.42 14.16
C ARG A 208 -13.74 -3.21 15.42
N ALA A 209 -13.53 -4.03 16.45
CA ALA A 209 -14.26 -3.89 17.70
C ALA A 209 -13.97 -2.56 18.39
N ILE A 210 -12.68 -2.19 18.52
CA ILE A 210 -12.28 -0.92 19.10
C ILE A 210 -12.80 0.25 18.26
N ARG A 211 -12.65 0.19 16.93
CA ARG A 211 -13.14 1.26 16.04
C ARG A 211 -14.65 1.42 16.11
N SER A 212 -15.40 0.32 16.15
CA SER A 212 -16.86 0.35 16.30
C SER A 212 -17.30 0.96 17.62
N ALA A 213 -16.63 0.61 18.73
CA ALA A 213 -16.91 1.17 20.04
C ALA A 213 -16.63 2.68 20.10
N LEU A 214 -15.49 3.10 19.57
CA LEU A 214 -15.13 4.52 19.47
C LEU A 214 -16.12 5.29 18.60
N LEU A 215 -16.48 4.77 17.43
CA LEU A 215 -17.48 5.38 16.56
C LEU A 215 -18.84 5.52 17.24
N SER A 216 -19.28 4.51 17.96
CA SER A 216 -20.57 4.55 18.65
C SER A 216 -20.62 5.64 19.72
N GLU A 217 -19.53 5.81 20.47
CA GLU A 217 -19.46 6.82 21.54
C GLU A 217 -19.35 8.25 20.98
N PHE A 218 -18.56 8.43 19.93
CA PHE A 218 -18.35 9.76 19.35
C PHE A 218 -19.31 10.08 18.20
N TRP A 219 -20.29 9.22 17.92
CA TRP A 219 -21.19 9.37 16.76
C TRP A 219 -21.90 10.73 16.72
N ASP A 220 -22.47 11.16 17.84
CA ASP A 220 -23.22 12.41 17.92
C ASP A 220 -22.31 13.64 17.77
N HIS A 221 -21.01 13.48 18.02
CA HIS A 221 -20.03 14.54 17.89
C HIS A 221 -19.54 14.77 16.45
N TYR A 222 -19.78 13.80 15.56
CA TYR A 222 -19.49 13.94 14.13
C TYR A 222 -20.63 14.61 13.36
N ASN A 223 -21.83 14.67 13.95
CA ASN A 223 -22.96 15.30 13.29
C ASN A 223 -22.70 16.81 13.21
N VAL A 224 -22.68 17.30 11.97
CA VAL A 224 -22.60 18.71 11.66
C VAL A 224 -23.73 19.40 12.41
N THR A 225 -23.37 20.40 13.19
CA THR A 225 -24.27 21.32 13.85
C THR A 225 -25.43 21.68 12.92
N ASP A 226 -26.64 21.62 13.48
CA ASP A 226 -27.94 21.89 12.89
C ASP A 226 -27.85 22.81 11.67
N LEU A 227 -28.23 22.33 10.48
CA LEU A 227 -28.29 23.13 9.26
C LEU A 227 -29.11 24.41 9.41
N ASP A 228 -30.02 24.44 10.41
CA ASP A 228 -30.79 25.60 10.80
C ASP A 228 -29.95 26.71 11.44
N GLU A 229 -28.81 26.39 12.05
CA GLU A 229 -27.90 27.40 12.61
C GLU A 229 -27.01 28.04 11.54
N ILE A 230 -26.69 27.29 10.49
CA ILE A 230 -25.97 27.80 9.31
C ILE A 230 -26.88 28.65 8.42
N GLN A 231 -28.18 28.40 8.44
CA GLN A 231 -29.19 29.14 7.69
C GLN A 231 -29.78 30.34 8.44
N ARG A 232 -29.34 30.63 9.67
CA ARG A 232 -29.72 31.90 10.29
C ARG A 232 -29.20 33.03 9.38
N PRO A 233 -30.09 33.82 8.76
CA PRO A 233 -29.63 34.97 8.00
C PRO A 233 -28.83 35.84 8.95
N ILE A 234 -27.64 36.23 8.55
CA ILE A 234 -26.85 37.24 9.25
C ILE A 234 -27.74 38.49 9.25
N LEU A 235 -28.44 38.69 10.36
CA LEU A 235 -29.19 39.92 10.53
C LEU A 235 -28.22 41.07 10.39
N PRO A 236 -28.47 42.04 9.50
CA PRO A 236 -27.57 43.17 9.38
C PRO A 236 -27.47 43.85 10.73
N VAL A 237 -26.25 43.94 11.23
CA VAL A 237 -25.94 44.66 12.49
C VAL A 237 -26.31 46.11 12.27
N GLY A 238 -27.34 46.52 12.97
CA GLY A 238 -27.68 47.93 13.19
C GLY A 238 -28.45 48.60 12.06
N ASP A 239 -29.70 48.86 12.32
CA ASP A 239 -30.45 49.94 11.69
C ASP A 239 -29.67 51.27 11.79
N ASN A 240 -28.77 51.53 10.90
CA ASN A 240 -28.30 52.89 10.70
C ASN A 240 -29.34 53.59 9.83
N ALA A 241 -30.43 54.02 10.42
CA ALA A 241 -31.42 54.91 9.83
C ALA A 241 -30.77 56.23 9.25
N ALA A 242 -29.57 56.55 9.70
CA ALA A 242 -28.81 57.70 9.21
C ALA A 242 -28.12 57.48 7.84
N ALA A 243 -27.97 56.22 7.36
CA ALA A 243 -27.34 55.93 6.06
C ALA A 243 -28.35 55.94 4.89
N GLN A 244 -29.63 55.87 5.18
CA GLN A 244 -30.68 55.84 4.13
C GLN A 244 -31.10 57.25 3.71
N GLU A 245 -30.87 58.28 4.50
CA GLU A 245 -31.18 59.65 4.16
C GLU A 245 -30.14 60.27 3.20
N SER A 246 -28.86 59.86 3.30
CA SER A 246 -27.81 60.33 2.42
C SER A 246 -27.84 59.75 1.00
N VAL A 247 -28.53 58.63 0.77
CA VAL A 247 -28.68 58.00 -0.56
C VAL A 247 -29.88 58.60 -1.33
N LYS A 248 -30.89 59.17 -0.63
CA LYS A 248 -32.02 59.82 -1.24
C LYS A 248 -31.67 61.21 -1.81
N ASP A 249 -30.78 61.91 -1.14
CA ASP A 249 -30.36 63.25 -1.63
C ASP A 249 -29.36 63.17 -2.79
N ALA A 250 -28.64 62.08 -2.96
CA ALA A 250 -27.73 61.87 -4.09
C ALA A 250 -28.45 61.43 -5.38
N SER A 251 -29.70 60.90 -5.27
CA SER A 251 -30.49 60.46 -6.42
C SER A 251 -31.31 61.57 -7.11
N ALA A 252 -31.42 62.77 -6.47
CA ALA A 252 -32.19 63.88 -6.99
C ALA A 252 -31.37 64.91 -7.83
N ALA A 253 -30.08 64.74 -7.97
CA ALA A 253 -29.17 65.69 -8.60
C ALA A 253 -28.51 65.20 -9.92
N GLY A 254 -29.06 64.21 -10.62
CA GLY A 254 -28.39 63.59 -11.74
C GLY A 254 -29.22 63.31 -12.98
N GLU A 255 -30.18 64.20 -13.32
CA GLU A 255 -30.83 64.16 -14.64
C GLU A 255 -30.22 65.21 -15.55
N GLY A 256 -29.37 64.83 -16.49
CA GLY A 256 -28.84 65.72 -17.50
C GLY A 256 -27.66 65.14 -18.27
N SER A 257 -27.98 64.78 -19.54
CA SER A 257 -27.04 64.59 -20.67
C SER A 257 -26.50 63.19 -20.95
N ARG A 258 -27.23 62.52 -21.86
CA ARG A 258 -26.62 61.57 -22.79
C ARG A 258 -25.77 62.31 -23.84
N PRO A 259 -24.64 61.72 -24.26
CA PRO A 259 -24.51 61.45 -25.68
C PRO A 259 -24.14 60.01 -26.00
N ASP A 260 -24.80 59.60 -27.04
CA ASP A 260 -24.66 58.46 -27.93
C ASP A 260 -23.22 58.34 -28.46
N SER A 261 -22.59 57.18 -28.27
CA SER A 261 -21.57 56.69 -29.20
C SER A 261 -21.20 55.24 -28.85
N ARG A 262 -21.70 54.40 -29.70
CA ARG A 262 -21.41 52.96 -29.80
C ARG A 262 -20.10 52.83 -30.60
N PRO A 263 -19.12 52.04 -30.19
CA PRO A 263 -18.19 51.43 -31.13
C PRO A 263 -18.44 49.94 -31.30
N GLU A 264 -18.34 49.55 -32.56
CA GLU A 264 -18.49 48.24 -33.14
C GLU A 264 -17.55 47.20 -32.53
N HIS A 265 -18.10 46.03 -32.33
CA HIS A 265 -17.44 44.81 -32.01
C HIS A 265 -16.70 44.27 -33.24
N GLN A 266 -15.38 44.35 -33.28
CA GLN A 266 -14.55 43.53 -34.14
C GLN A 266 -13.98 42.40 -33.32
N SER A 267 -14.35 41.18 -33.71
CA SER A 267 -13.73 39.92 -33.25
C SER A 267 -12.37 39.75 -33.91
N PRO A 268 -11.33 39.34 -33.19
CA PRO A 268 -10.13 38.82 -33.81
C PRO A 268 -10.21 37.27 -33.91
N GLU A 269 -9.84 36.81 -35.10
CA GLU A 269 -9.63 35.42 -35.48
C GLU A 269 -8.67 34.69 -34.52
N ALA A 270 -9.02 33.41 -34.31
CA ALA A 270 -8.19 32.46 -33.57
C ALA A 270 -7.00 32.02 -34.42
N ASP A 271 -5.79 32.33 -33.98
CA ASP A 271 -4.58 31.68 -34.43
C ASP A 271 -4.03 30.87 -33.25
N GLY A 272 -4.05 29.50 -33.39
CA GLY A 272 -3.64 28.55 -32.40
C GLY A 272 -2.11 28.39 -32.34
N PRO A 273 -1.51 28.39 -31.19
CA PRO A 273 -0.10 28.02 -31.08
C PRO A 273 0.10 26.50 -31.07
N LYS A 274 1.04 26.09 -31.91
CA LYS A 274 1.57 24.72 -32.04
C LYS A 274 2.13 24.24 -30.68
N SER A 275 1.76 23.03 -30.31
CA SER A 275 2.30 22.30 -29.17
C SER A 275 3.74 21.89 -29.42
N ASP A 276 4.67 22.51 -28.72
CA ASP A 276 6.01 21.95 -28.50
C ASP A 276 5.97 21.09 -27.24
N GLY A 277 6.32 19.81 -27.40
CA GLY A 277 6.40 18.84 -26.33
C GLY A 277 7.53 19.15 -25.34
N PRO A 278 7.41 18.70 -24.07
CA PRO A 278 8.41 18.98 -23.05
C PRO A 278 9.71 18.22 -23.33
N GLY A 279 10.80 18.96 -23.35
CA GLY A 279 12.17 18.46 -23.48
C GLY A 279 12.55 17.56 -22.31
N LYS A 280 13.22 16.48 -22.66
CA LYS A 280 13.89 15.52 -21.80
C LYS A 280 14.93 16.25 -20.92
N PRO A 281 14.96 16.05 -19.59
CA PRO A 281 16.06 16.62 -18.79
C PRO A 281 17.38 15.90 -19.11
N ALA A 282 18.43 16.71 -19.26
CA ALA A 282 19.80 16.27 -19.46
C ALA A 282 20.31 15.53 -18.21
N LEU A 283 21.01 14.42 -18.44
CA LEU A 283 21.80 13.71 -17.44
C LEU A 283 23.00 14.58 -17.04
N PRO A 284 23.38 14.65 -15.76
CA PRO A 284 24.63 15.27 -15.35
C PRO A 284 25.82 14.35 -15.69
N ASP A 285 26.95 14.96 -16.09
CA ASP A 285 28.19 14.33 -16.41
C ASP A 285 28.79 13.59 -15.21
N ASP A 286 29.22 12.32 -15.46
CA ASP A 286 29.99 11.48 -14.57
C ASP A 286 31.44 12.00 -14.47
N ASP A 287 31.73 12.79 -13.46
CA ASP A 287 33.09 13.04 -12.95
C ASP A 287 33.05 13.38 -11.45
N GLU A 288 32.62 12.42 -10.61
CA GLU A 288 32.90 12.48 -9.17
C GLU A 288 33.47 11.14 -8.70
N LYS A 289 34.77 11.20 -8.36
CA LYS A 289 35.57 10.09 -7.81
C LYS A 289 34.91 9.52 -6.56
N GLU A 290 34.71 8.19 -6.54
CA GLU A 290 34.40 7.41 -5.35
C GLU A 290 35.46 7.63 -4.26
N PRO A 291 35.06 7.88 -2.99
CA PRO A 291 35.99 7.79 -1.87
C PRO A 291 36.28 6.33 -1.51
N GLU A 292 37.52 5.99 -1.36
CA GLU A 292 38.00 4.69 -0.92
C GLU A 292 37.37 4.24 0.43
N PRO A 293 37.09 2.94 0.63
CA PRO A 293 36.54 2.44 1.87
C PRO A 293 37.59 2.45 2.97
N THR A 294 37.30 3.22 4.01
CA THR A 294 38.08 3.25 5.28
C THR A 294 38.09 1.86 5.92
N GLN A 295 39.21 1.17 5.82
CA GLN A 295 39.56 0.00 6.65
C GLN A 295 39.72 0.47 8.09
N GLY A 296 38.84 0.06 8.98
CA GLY A 296 39.09 0.27 10.41
C GLY A 296 37.89 0.24 11.33
N ILE A 297 37.06 -0.81 11.37
CA ILE A 297 36.18 -1.09 12.55
C ILE A 297 35.92 -2.62 12.72
N TRP A 298 36.90 -3.48 12.46
CA TRP A 298 36.78 -4.92 12.79
C TRP A 298 37.92 -5.40 13.69
N ARG A 299 38.16 -4.72 14.83
CA ARG A 299 39.16 -5.16 15.81
C ARG A 299 38.76 -4.92 17.26
N ALA A 300 37.51 -5.17 17.61
CA ALA A 300 37.06 -5.03 19.00
C ALA A 300 35.93 -6.00 19.38
N LEU A 301 36.01 -7.28 18.97
CA LEU A 301 35.15 -8.35 19.50
C LEU A 301 35.89 -9.70 19.56
N GLU A 302 37.19 -9.68 19.94
CA GLU A 302 37.90 -10.87 20.43
C GLU A 302 38.65 -10.48 21.70
N THR A 303 37.95 -10.46 22.82
CA THR A 303 38.42 -10.77 24.18
C THR A 303 37.22 -11.17 25.03
#